data_af3137bb4db41c9f4ebf2f1cc51dfc7e
#
_entry.id   af3137bb4db41c9f4ebf2f1cc51dfc7e
#
_cell.length_a   1.000
_cell.length_b   1.000
_cell.length_c   1.000
_cell.angle_alpha   90.00
_cell.angle_beta   90.00
_cell.angle_gamma   90.00
#
_symmetry.space_group_name_H-M   'P 1'
#
loop_
_entity.id
_entity.type
_entity.pdbx_description
1 polymer ?
#
loop_
_entity_poly.entity_id
_entity_poly.type
_entity_poly.pdbx_seq_one_letter_code
_entity_poly.pdbx_strand_id
1 'polypeptide(L)'
;MNRFIGFLTIIVALVLCGDVCLAEDMVQIKGSDTLINMVQKLSEIYMAKKPGTAIAVTGGGSGTGIAGLINKRCDIANASRQIKSSEVEDANKRGVDPKRVVVAIDALSIIVSAQNPVDKLTVDQIGKIYRGEIKNWSEVGGNDLPITLYGRQSNSGTYDFMKENVMLGEYSPNLKSMNGNAQIAEALNQDVSGIGYVGVGYAKEASGIKVLKVATKPGATYYDPMNSIDVKNGKYPITRPLNQYVNGTPKGPVRSFIIFELSEEGQAIVEKEGFFAIPGEYQAYNDQTLGITGTVRDDPMRPKDLGVNDGIG
;
A
#
# COMPACT_ATOMS: atom_id res chain seq x y z
N MET A 1 -21.92 -69.85 -56.22
CA MET A 1 -22.52 -68.51 -56.33
C MET A 1 -22.35 -67.81 -54.96
N ASN A 2 -21.13 -67.30 -54.62
CA ASN A 2 -20.80 -66.75 -53.35
C ASN A 2 -20.47 -65.26 -53.52
N ARG A 3 -21.26 -64.41 -52.92
CA ARG A 3 -21.03 -62.95 -52.86
C ARG A 3 -20.17 -62.65 -51.65
N PHE A 4 -18.93 -62.18 -51.87
CA PHE A 4 -18.09 -61.60 -50.84
C PHE A 4 -18.55 -60.15 -50.62
N ILE A 5 -18.94 -59.83 -49.41
CA ILE A 5 -19.17 -58.46 -48.92
C ILE A 5 -17.92 -58.03 -48.20
N GLY A 6 -17.16 -57.09 -48.79
CA GLY A 6 -16.01 -56.48 -48.13
C GLY A 6 -16.47 -55.42 -47.14
N PHE A 7 -16.12 -55.59 -45.89
CA PHE A 7 -16.27 -54.54 -44.86
C PHE A 7 -15.09 -53.55 -44.95
N LEU A 8 -15.37 -52.34 -45.36
CA LEU A 8 -14.41 -51.24 -45.34
C LEU A 8 -14.44 -50.58 -43.94
N THR A 9 -13.44 -50.86 -43.11
CA THR A 9 -13.28 -50.27 -41.79
C THR A 9 -12.66 -48.91 -41.93
N ILE A 10 -13.43 -47.84 -41.80
CA ILE A 10 -12.94 -46.47 -41.73
C ILE A 10 -12.43 -46.22 -40.30
N ILE A 11 -11.10 -46.15 -40.13
CA ILE A 11 -10.48 -45.70 -38.87
C ILE A 11 -10.51 -44.15 -38.87
N VAL A 12 -11.45 -43.59 -38.09
CA VAL A 12 -11.46 -42.17 -37.80
C VAL A 12 -10.43 -41.92 -36.69
N ALA A 13 -9.27 -41.42 -37.09
CA ALA A 13 -8.28 -40.93 -36.12
C ALA A 13 -8.82 -39.63 -35.47
N LEU A 14 -9.38 -39.73 -34.28
CA LEU A 14 -9.70 -38.57 -33.43
C LEU A 14 -8.36 -37.95 -32.97
N VAL A 15 -7.91 -36.91 -33.66
CA VAL A 15 -6.83 -36.04 -33.13
C VAL A 15 -7.44 -35.28 -31.96
N LEU A 16 -7.24 -35.78 -30.75
CA LEU A 16 -7.44 -35.04 -29.53
C LEU A 16 -6.34 -33.96 -29.49
N CYS A 17 -6.63 -32.77 -30.02
CA CYS A 17 -5.96 -31.57 -29.62
C CYS A 17 -6.27 -31.34 -28.14
N GLY A 18 -5.52 -32.00 -27.26
CA GLY A 18 -5.50 -31.62 -25.87
C GLY A 18 -4.93 -30.21 -25.81
N ASP A 19 -5.77 -29.22 -25.51
CA ASP A 19 -5.29 -27.95 -25.00
C ASP A 19 -4.42 -28.29 -23.79
N VAL A 20 -3.09 -28.22 -24.00
CA VAL A 20 -2.14 -28.22 -22.89
C VAL A 20 -2.46 -26.92 -22.15
N CYS A 21 -3.34 -27.02 -21.17
CA CYS A 21 -3.51 -25.99 -20.17
C CYS A 21 -2.15 -25.84 -19.46
N LEU A 22 -1.28 -25.00 -20.04
CA LEU A 22 -0.08 -24.56 -19.34
C LEU A 22 -0.61 -23.92 -18.06
N ALA A 23 -0.27 -24.50 -16.92
CA ALA A 23 -0.55 -23.89 -15.65
C ALA A 23 0.05 -22.48 -15.72
N GLU A 24 -0.82 -21.47 -15.80
CA GLU A 24 -0.39 -20.08 -15.77
C GLU A 24 0.37 -19.88 -14.45
N ASP A 25 1.61 -19.40 -14.55
CA ASP A 25 2.39 -19.01 -13.37
C ASP A 25 1.67 -17.83 -12.70
N MET A 26 0.82 -18.15 -11.73
CA MET A 26 0.02 -17.17 -11.02
C MET A 26 0.88 -16.45 -9.98
N VAL A 27 1.05 -15.13 -10.14
CA VAL A 27 1.69 -14.27 -9.14
C VAL A 27 0.67 -13.90 -8.05
N GLN A 28 0.94 -14.32 -6.82
CA GLN A 28 0.10 -14.03 -5.66
C GLN A 28 0.61 -12.79 -4.92
N ILE A 29 -0.18 -11.72 -4.92
CA ILE A 29 0.12 -10.47 -4.22
C ILE A 29 -0.84 -10.31 -3.04
N LYS A 30 -0.33 -10.10 -1.83
CA LYS A 30 -1.15 -10.00 -0.63
C LYS A 30 -0.68 -8.88 0.30
N GLY A 31 -1.60 -8.21 0.99
CA GLY A 31 -1.21 -7.35 2.10
C GLY A 31 -1.95 -6.03 2.23
N SER A 32 -1.22 -4.92 2.19
CA SER A 32 -1.74 -3.59 2.50
C SER A 32 -2.93 -3.17 1.64
N ASP A 33 -4.03 -2.84 2.31
CA ASP A 33 -5.22 -2.31 1.64
C ASP A 33 -5.00 -0.91 1.05
N THR A 34 -3.96 -0.19 1.49
CA THR A 34 -3.59 1.10 0.89
C THR A 34 -3.17 0.95 -0.57
N LEU A 35 -2.54 -0.18 -0.93
CA LEU A 35 -2.03 -0.43 -2.27
C LEU A 35 -3.04 -1.16 -3.18
N ILE A 36 -4.19 -1.63 -2.68
CA ILE A 36 -5.06 -2.54 -3.43
C ILE A 36 -5.43 -1.98 -4.80
N ASN A 37 -6.09 -0.81 -4.86
CA ASN A 37 -6.62 -0.26 -6.11
C ASN A 37 -5.48 -0.03 -7.13
N MET A 38 -4.40 0.57 -6.67
CA MET A 38 -3.22 0.85 -7.50
C MET A 38 -2.60 -0.43 -8.07
N VAL A 39 -2.34 -1.43 -7.22
CA VAL A 39 -1.70 -2.69 -7.66
C VAL A 39 -2.66 -3.53 -8.51
N GLN A 40 -3.96 -3.52 -8.23
CA GLN A 40 -4.96 -4.15 -9.10
C GLN A 40 -4.94 -3.50 -10.49
N LYS A 41 -4.91 -2.17 -10.57
CA LYS A 41 -4.87 -1.46 -11.85
C LYS A 41 -3.61 -1.75 -12.64
N LEU A 42 -2.45 -1.75 -11.97
CA LEU A 42 -1.17 -2.16 -12.57
C LEU A 42 -1.23 -3.60 -13.09
N SER A 43 -1.80 -4.51 -12.28
CA SER A 43 -1.95 -5.93 -12.64
C SER A 43 -2.87 -6.14 -13.84
N GLU A 44 -4.01 -5.45 -13.90
CA GLU A 44 -4.94 -5.49 -15.04
C GLU A 44 -4.25 -5.08 -16.35
N ILE A 45 -3.55 -3.94 -16.33
CA ILE A 45 -2.86 -3.42 -17.52
C ILE A 45 -1.71 -4.35 -17.92
N TYR A 46 -0.95 -4.86 -16.95
CA TYR A 46 0.13 -5.79 -17.21
C TYR A 46 -0.37 -7.10 -17.83
N MET A 47 -1.40 -7.72 -17.28
CA MET A 47 -2.00 -8.96 -17.79
C MET A 47 -2.55 -8.77 -19.21
N ALA A 48 -3.14 -7.62 -19.51
CA ALA A 48 -3.59 -7.30 -20.88
C ALA A 48 -2.44 -7.25 -21.90
N LYS A 49 -1.24 -6.82 -21.46
CA LYS A 49 -0.01 -6.75 -22.31
C LYS A 49 0.76 -8.06 -22.37
N LYS A 50 0.58 -8.94 -21.39
CA LYS A 50 1.29 -10.22 -21.25
C LYS A 50 0.29 -11.37 -21.09
N PRO A 51 -0.38 -11.76 -22.18
CA PRO A 51 -1.25 -12.93 -22.18
C PRO A 51 -0.50 -14.17 -21.67
N GLY A 52 -1.14 -14.96 -20.80
CA GLY A 52 -0.53 -16.12 -20.16
C GLY A 52 0.13 -15.82 -18.81
N THR A 53 0.02 -14.57 -18.29
CA THR A 53 0.37 -14.23 -16.92
C THR A 53 -0.92 -14.01 -16.12
N ALA A 54 -1.07 -14.67 -14.99
CA ALA A 54 -2.14 -14.45 -14.03
C ALA A 54 -1.59 -13.73 -12.77
N ILE A 55 -2.24 -12.66 -12.32
CA ILE A 55 -1.89 -11.95 -11.09
C ILE A 55 -3.12 -11.82 -10.22
N ALA A 56 -3.05 -12.32 -8.98
CA ALA A 56 -4.10 -12.19 -7.98
C ALA A 56 -3.66 -11.22 -6.87
N VAL A 57 -4.45 -10.16 -6.67
CA VAL A 57 -4.19 -9.14 -5.63
C VAL A 57 -5.23 -9.25 -4.53
N THR A 58 -4.79 -9.44 -3.29
CA THR A 58 -5.66 -9.54 -2.12
C THR A 58 -5.18 -8.63 -1.00
N GLY A 59 -6.12 -8.01 -0.28
CA GLY A 59 -5.87 -7.15 0.88
C GLY A 59 -5.68 -7.92 2.19
N GLY A 60 -6.02 -7.27 3.28
CA GLY A 60 -6.01 -7.82 4.64
C GLY A 60 -4.92 -7.24 5.54
N GLY A 61 -4.31 -6.14 5.13
CA GLY A 61 -3.30 -5.42 5.91
C GLY A 61 -1.87 -5.87 5.67
N SER A 62 -0.90 -4.97 5.91
CA SER A 62 0.54 -5.22 5.69
C SER A 62 1.06 -6.42 6.49
N GLY A 63 0.62 -6.57 7.75
CA GLY A 63 1.01 -7.71 8.57
C GLY A 63 0.59 -9.05 7.97
N THR A 64 -0.61 -9.12 7.38
CA THR A 64 -1.10 -10.33 6.70
C THR A 64 -0.27 -10.65 5.45
N GLY A 65 0.10 -9.64 4.66
CA GLY A 65 0.97 -9.81 3.50
C GLY A 65 2.35 -10.31 3.88
N ILE A 66 2.99 -9.64 4.85
CA ILE A 66 4.32 -10.02 5.35
C ILE A 66 4.31 -11.44 5.92
N ALA A 67 3.30 -11.78 6.73
CA ALA A 67 3.15 -13.15 7.23
C ALA A 67 2.91 -14.16 6.08
N GLY A 68 2.19 -13.74 5.03
CA GLY A 68 2.03 -14.53 3.81
C GLY A 68 3.35 -14.84 3.13
N LEU A 69 4.20 -13.84 2.96
CA LEU A 69 5.54 -13.99 2.37
C LEU A 69 6.43 -14.90 3.23
N ILE A 70 6.50 -14.67 4.54
CA ILE A 70 7.26 -15.48 5.50
C ILE A 70 6.84 -16.95 5.44
N ASN A 71 5.56 -17.22 5.28
CA ASN A 71 5.00 -18.57 5.16
C ASN A 71 4.95 -19.10 3.72
N LYS A 72 5.56 -18.38 2.76
CA LYS A 72 5.60 -18.76 1.33
C LYS A 72 4.21 -18.98 0.72
N ARG A 73 3.22 -18.16 1.15
CA ARG A 73 1.82 -18.18 0.70
C ARG A 73 1.47 -17.02 -0.23
N CYS A 74 2.43 -16.17 -0.56
CA CYS A 74 2.37 -15.18 -1.61
C CYS A 74 3.77 -14.92 -2.13
N ASP A 75 3.86 -14.37 -3.34
CA ASP A 75 5.12 -14.03 -3.99
C ASP A 75 5.55 -12.60 -3.68
N ILE A 76 4.56 -11.72 -3.52
CA ILE A 76 4.75 -10.30 -3.21
C ILE A 76 3.89 -9.94 -2.00
N ALA A 77 4.50 -9.35 -0.98
CA ALA A 77 3.79 -8.77 0.16
C ALA A 77 3.69 -7.25 0.03
N ASN A 78 2.49 -6.71 -0.20
CA ASN A 78 2.23 -5.28 -0.18
C ASN A 78 2.27 -4.74 1.24
N ALA A 79 3.00 -3.64 1.48
CA ALA A 79 3.11 -3.04 2.80
C ALA A 79 3.14 -1.50 2.74
N SER A 80 2.38 -0.86 3.61
CA SER A 80 2.35 0.60 3.82
C SER A 80 3.13 1.02 5.09
N ARG A 81 4.07 0.19 5.50
CA ARG A 81 5.11 0.40 6.51
C ARG A 81 6.34 -0.41 6.15
N GLN A 82 7.43 -0.16 6.83
CA GLN A 82 8.58 -1.07 6.74
C GLN A 82 8.29 -2.39 7.46
N ILE A 83 8.97 -3.45 7.04
CA ILE A 83 8.98 -4.74 7.72
C ILE A 83 9.69 -4.56 9.07
N LYS A 84 9.13 -5.14 10.14
CA LYS A 84 9.71 -5.06 11.48
C LYS A 84 10.91 -5.99 11.63
N SER A 85 11.87 -5.63 12.48
CA SER A 85 13.05 -6.48 12.72
C SER A 85 12.66 -7.91 13.16
N SER A 86 11.64 -8.05 14.00
CA SER A 86 11.13 -9.36 14.41
C SER A 86 10.54 -10.18 13.26
N GLU A 87 9.91 -9.51 12.28
CA GLU A 87 9.38 -10.16 11.08
C GLU A 87 10.52 -10.61 10.15
N VAL A 88 11.62 -9.82 10.05
CA VAL A 88 12.82 -10.20 9.31
C VAL A 88 13.51 -11.41 9.97
N GLU A 89 13.62 -11.42 11.29
CA GLU A 89 14.18 -12.56 12.02
C GLU A 89 13.37 -13.84 11.80
N ASP A 90 12.03 -13.75 11.86
CA ASP A 90 11.15 -14.90 11.61
C ASP A 90 11.24 -15.37 10.16
N ALA A 91 11.32 -14.45 9.20
CA ALA A 91 11.52 -14.75 7.79
C ALA A 91 12.83 -15.55 7.58
N ASN A 92 13.94 -15.05 8.14
CA ASN A 92 15.25 -15.69 8.02
C ASN A 92 15.27 -17.10 8.63
N LYS A 93 14.62 -17.30 9.79
CA LYS A 93 14.47 -18.64 10.41
C LYS A 93 13.72 -19.62 9.51
N ARG A 94 12.84 -19.13 8.62
CA ARG A 94 12.05 -19.93 7.66
C ARG A 94 12.69 -20.01 6.27
N GLY A 95 13.92 -19.51 6.12
CA GLY A 95 14.62 -19.48 4.83
C GLY A 95 13.96 -18.56 3.81
N VAL A 96 13.44 -17.44 4.26
CA VAL A 96 12.93 -16.31 3.46
C VAL A 96 13.83 -15.12 3.71
N ASP A 97 14.35 -14.52 2.64
CA ASP A 97 15.17 -13.30 2.65
C ASP A 97 14.33 -12.13 2.11
N PRO A 98 13.62 -11.39 2.98
CA PRO A 98 12.70 -10.35 2.51
C PRO A 98 13.48 -9.18 1.91
N LYS A 99 13.36 -9.00 0.61
CA LYS A 99 13.90 -7.85 -0.13
C LYS A 99 12.81 -6.85 -0.38
N ARG A 100 13.10 -5.58 -0.13
CA ARG A 100 12.18 -4.46 -0.30
C ARG A 100 12.27 -3.88 -1.69
N VAL A 101 11.12 -3.55 -2.25
CA VAL A 101 10.94 -2.70 -3.45
C VAL A 101 10.00 -1.56 -3.05
N VAL A 102 10.37 -0.32 -3.36
CA VAL A 102 9.50 0.84 -3.18
C VAL A 102 8.77 1.11 -4.49
N VAL A 103 7.44 1.07 -4.49
CA VAL A 103 6.63 1.16 -5.72
C VAL A 103 5.90 2.49 -5.89
N ALA A 104 5.68 3.23 -4.80
CA ALA A 104 5.04 4.55 -4.82
C ALA A 104 5.36 5.32 -3.54
N ILE A 105 5.06 6.63 -3.55
CA ILE A 105 5.02 7.47 -2.36
C ILE A 105 3.57 7.80 -2.03
N ASP A 106 3.21 7.70 -0.75
CA ASP A 106 1.90 8.06 -0.20
C ASP A 106 2.00 9.31 0.67
N ALA A 107 1.05 10.22 0.54
CA ALA A 107 0.81 11.30 1.49
C ALA A 107 -0.40 10.90 2.34
N LEU A 108 -0.15 10.32 3.52
CA LEU A 108 -1.23 9.87 4.40
C LEU A 108 -2.14 11.04 4.74
N SER A 109 -3.36 10.99 4.25
CA SER A 109 -4.33 12.07 4.31
C SER A 109 -5.20 11.95 5.55
N ILE A 110 -5.27 13.03 6.34
CA ILE A 110 -6.23 13.16 7.44
C ILE A 110 -7.51 13.70 6.87
N ILE A 111 -8.62 13.00 7.10
CA ILE A 111 -9.91 13.29 6.50
C ILE A 111 -11.00 13.45 7.57
N VAL A 112 -11.95 14.31 7.28
CA VAL A 112 -13.14 14.58 8.09
C VAL A 112 -14.36 14.65 7.18
N SER A 113 -15.58 14.69 7.73
CA SER A 113 -16.77 15.03 6.95
C SER A 113 -16.61 16.38 6.26
N ALA A 114 -17.13 16.53 5.06
CA ALA A 114 -17.17 17.83 4.35
C ALA A 114 -17.89 18.93 5.13
N GLN A 115 -18.77 18.56 6.06
CA GLN A 115 -19.52 19.48 6.94
C GLN A 115 -18.74 19.93 8.17
N ASN A 116 -17.60 19.29 8.50
CA ASN A 116 -16.78 19.68 9.64
C ASN A 116 -16.08 21.02 9.33
N PRO A 117 -16.14 22.05 10.21
CA PRO A 117 -15.54 23.36 9.93
C PRO A 117 -14.01 23.39 9.99
N VAL A 118 -13.36 22.38 10.61
CA VAL A 118 -11.89 22.33 10.74
C VAL A 118 -11.27 22.04 9.36
N ASP A 119 -10.28 22.85 8.96
CA ASP A 119 -9.59 22.74 7.67
C ASP A 119 -8.14 22.31 7.76
N LYS A 120 -7.58 22.35 8.96
CA LYS A 120 -6.15 22.11 9.18
C LYS A 120 -5.86 21.67 10.61
N LEU A 121 -4.85 20.82 10.76
CA LEU A 121 -4.32 20.38 12.06
C LEU A 121 -2.78 20.31 12.01
N THR A 122 -2.14 20.41 13.17
CA THR A 122 -0.72 20.06 13.28
C THR A 122 -0.55 18.55 13.53
N VAL A 123 0.63 18.00 13.24
CA VAL A 123 0.96 16.59 13.56
C VAL A 123 0.72 16.29 15.04
N ASP A 124 1.12 17.20 15.94
CA ASP A 124 0.89 17.06 17.38
C ASP A 124 -0.61 16.99 17.74
N GLN A 125 -1.44 17.88 17.14
CA GLN A 125 -2.89 17.84 17.36
C GLN A 125 -3.51 16.53 16.88
N ILE A 126 -3.10 16.05 15.70
CA ILE A 126 -3.54 14.75 15.19
C ILE A 126 -3.17 13.62 16.15
N GLY A 127 -1.91 13.62 16.63
CA GLY A 127 -1.45 12.64 17.61
C GLY A 127 -2.27 12.68 18.90
N LYS A 128 -2.49 13.85 19.47
CA LYS A 128 -3.31 14.05 20.69
C LYS A 128 -4.76 13.61 20.52
N ILE A 129 -5.37 13.88 19.37
CA ILE A 129 -6.72 13.42 19.03
C ILE A 129 -6.77 11.88 19.07
N TYR A 130 -5.86 11.21 18.37
CA TYR A 130 -5.88 9.75 18.30
C TYR A 130 -5.47 9.05 19.59
N ARG A 131 -4.67 9.69 20.45
CA ARG A 131 -4.41 9.22 21.83
C ARG A 131 -5.57 9.50 22.79
N GLY A 132 -6.57 10.31 22.38
CA GLY A 132 -7.73 10.68 23.20
C GLY A 132 -7.42 11.76 24.25
N GLU A 133 -6.40 12.55 24.03
CA GLU A 133 -6.04 13.73 24.83
C GLU A 133 -6.90 14.95 24.44
N ILE A 134 -7.12 15.16 23.14
CA ILE A 134 -8.10 16.08 22.56
C ILE A 134 -9.34 15.26 22.23
N LYS A 135 -10.49 15.64 22.78
CA LYS A 135 -11.74 14.85 22.68
C LYS A 135 -12.89 15.61 22.06
N ASN A 136 -12.75 16.91 21.88
CA ASN A 136 -13.79 17.78 21.34
C ASN A 136 -13.21 18.66 20.21
N TRP A 137 -13.96 18.82 19.14
CA TRP A 137 -13.55 19.67 18.01
C TRP A 137 -13.33 21.14 18.39
N SER A 138 -14.03 21.65 19.44
CA SER A 138 -13.83 23.02 19.94
C SER A 138 -12.38 23.27 20.43
N GLU A 139 -11.68 22.25 20.88
CA GLU A 139 -10.28 22.37 21.31
C GLU A 139 -9.30 22.65 20.17
N VAL A 140 -9.74 22.45 18.93
CA VAL A 140 -8.94 22.67 17.70
C VAL A 140 -9.62 23.63 16.71
N GLY A 141 -10.56 24.45 17.21
CA GLY A 141 -11.22 25.52 16.42
C GLY A 141 -12.45 25.06 15.65
N GLY A 142 -12.99 23.88 15.94
CA GLY A 142 -14.24 23.38 15.41
C GLY A 142 -15.45 23.70 16.30
N ASN A 143 -16.57 23.07 16.01
CA ASN A 143 -17.80 23.16 16.80
C ASN A 143 -17.65 22.42 18.15
N ASP A 144 -18.52 22.75 19.11
CA ASP A 144 -18.62 21.97 20.36
C ASP A 144 -19.28 20.62 20.05
N LEU A 145 -18.45 19.66 19.68
CA LEU A 145 -18.86 18.31 19.26
C LEU A 145 -17.77 17.31 19.63
N PRO A 146 -18.10 16.21 20.35
CA PRO A 146 -17.14 15.15 20.65
C PRO A 146 -16.55 14.53 19.39
N ILE A 147 -15.25 14.22 19.39
CA ILE A 147 -14.56 13.63 18.25
C ILE A 147 -14.78 12.11 18.22
N THR A 148 -15.27 11.60 17.10
CA THR A 148 -15.32 10.16 16.82
C THR A 148 -14.06 9.74 16.03
N LEU A 149 -13.31 8.76 16.56
CA LEU A 149 -12.06 8.28 15.98
C LEU A 149 -12.31 7.09 15.05
N TYR A 150 -11.96 7.24 13.78
CA TYR A 150 -11.95 6.17 12.79
C TYR A 150 -10.51 5.83 12.40
N GLY A 151 -10.14 4.57 12.43
CA GLY A 151 -8.80 4.11 12.06
C GLY A 151 -8.83 2.69 11.52
N ARG A 152 -7.67 2.08 11.45
CA ARG A 152 -7.48 0.76 10.89
C ARG A 152 -7.30 -0.30 11.98
N GLN A 153 -7.46 -1.56 11.60
CA GLN A 153 -7.12 -2.71 12.45
C GLN A 153 -5.62 -2.80 12.69
N SER A 154 -5.19 -3.46 13.76
CA SER A 154 -3.80 -3.57 14.21
C SER A 154 -2.86 -4.33 13.23
N ASN A 155 -3.40 -5.11 12.29
CA ASN A 155 -2.63 -5.75 11.23
C ASN A 155 -2.38 -4.82 10.01
N SER A 156 -2.94 -3.59 10.03
CA SER A 156 -2.74 -2.59 9.00
C SER A 156 -1.40 -1.88 9.19
N GLY A 157 -0.59 -1.80 8.11
CA GLY A 157 0.63 -0.99 8.13
C GLY A 157 0.36 0.50 8.30
N THR A 158 -0.82 0.99 7.90
CA THR A 158 -1.22 2.38 8.14
C THR A 158 -1.52 2.64 9.62
N TYR A 159 -2.10 1.66 10.32
CA TYR A 159 -2.26 1.71 11.77
C TYR A 159 -0.88 1.81 12.47
N ASP A 160 0.04 0.92 12.14
CA ASP A 160 1.40 0.95 12.69
C ASP A 160 2.11 2.27 12.36
N PHE A 161 2.06 2.73 11.10
CA PHE A 161 2.68 3.98 10.68
C PHE A 161 2.15 5.21 11.45
N MET A 162 0.83 5.32 11.62
CA MET A 162 0.22 6.39 12.42
C MET A 162 0.71 6.34 13.87
N LYS A 163 0.73 5.14 14.46
CA LYS A 163 1.17 4.93 15.84
C LYS A 163 2.62 5.36 16.05
N GLU A 164 3.51 4.96 15.16
CA GLU A 164 4.95 5.10 15.29
C GLU A 164 5.47 6.48 14.84
N ASN A 165 4.80 7.14 13.87
CA ASN A 165 5.34 8.35 13.24
C ASN A 165 4.49 9.62 13.47
N VAL A 166 3.23 9.47 13.84
CA VAL A 166 2.33 10.62 14.03
C VAL A 166 1.90 10.76 15.49
N MET A 167 1.45 9.65 16.06
CA MET A 167 0.93 9.66 17.44
C MET A 167 2.04 9.57 18.48
N LEU A 168 3.09 8.83 18.20
CA LEU A 168 4.17 8.51 19.14
C LEU A 168 3.62 7.95 20.46
N GLY A 169 2.63 7.07 20.38
CA GLY A 169 1.94 6.51 21.54
C GLY A 169 0.82 5.53 21.18
N GLU A 170 0.06 5.11 22.19
CA GLU A 170 -1.04 4.16 22.02
C GLU A 170 -2.31 4.86 21.55
N TYR A 171 -3.10 4.17 20.73
CA TYR A 171 -4.44 4.64 20.35
C TYR A 171 -5.39 4.70 21.55
N SER A 172 -6.27 5.68 21.53
CA SER A 172 -7.43 5.71 22.40
C SER A 172 -8.22 4.39 22.28
N PRO A 173 -8.71 3.82 23.41
CA PRO A 173 -9.57 2.63 23.39
C PRO A 173 -10.89 2.84 22.62
N ASN A 174 -11.27 4.09 22.36
CA ASN A 174 -12.49 4.45 21.64
C ASN A 174 -12.30 4.43 20.11
N LEU A 175 -11.12 4.01 19.59
CA LEU A 175 -10.89 3.91 18.16
C LEU A 175 -11.86 2.92 17.51
N LYS A 176 -12.63 3.39 16.54
CA LYS A 176 -13.45 2.53 15.67
C LYS A 176 -12.55 1.96 14.57
N SER A 177 -12.21 0.68 14.68
CA SER A 177 -11.32 -0.02 13.75
C SER A 177 -12.06 -0.46 12.49
N MET A 178 -11.61 -0.01 11.31
CA MET A 178 -12.17 -0.32 10.00
C MET A 178 -11.25 -1.27 9.21
N ASN A 179 -11.83 -2.13 8.39
CA ASN A 179 -11.08 -3.12 7.60
C ASN A 179 -10.28 -2.47 6.45
N GLY A 180 -10.75 -1.35 5.87
CA GLY A 180 -10.12 -0.71 4.72
C GLY A 180 -10.23 0.81 4.71
N ASN A 181 -9.51 1.45 3.77
CA ASN A 181 -9.56 2.91 3.59
C ASN A 181 -10.95 3.38 3.12
N ALA A 182 -11.58 2.64 2.21
CA ALA A 182 -12.91 2.99 1.70
C ALA A 182 -13.97 3.04 2.81
N GLN A 183 -13.91 2.12 3.77
CA GLN A 183 -14.84 2.12 4.91
C GLN A 183 -14.66 3.33 5.84
N ILE A 184 -13.43 3.83 5.99
CA ILE A 184 -13.19 5.06 6.76
C ILE A 184 -13.82 6.25 6.04
N ALA A 185 -13.60 6.38 4.74
CA ALA A 185 -14.16 7.47 3.96
C ALA A 185 -15.70 7.44 3.97
N GLU A 186 -16.31 6.27 3.83
CA GLU A 186 -17.77 6.09 3.89
C GLU A 186 -18.34 6.47 5.27
N ALA A 187 -17.68 6.05 6.36
CA ALA A 187 -18.11 6.40 7.71
C ALA A 187 -18.09 7.91 7.94
N LEU A 188 -17.07 8.61 7.43
CA LEU A 188 -16.95 10.07 7.57
C LEU A 188 -17.93 10.85 6.71
N ASN A 189 -18.39 10.29 5.60
CA ASN A 189 -19.47 10.89 4.81
C ASN A 189 -20.78 10.99 5.63
N GLN A 190 -20.97 10.10 6.61
CA GLN A 190 -22.18 10.02 7.41
C GLN A 190 -22.00 10.58 8.85
N ASP A 191 -20.75 10.81 9.30
CA ASP A 191 -20.44 11.26 10.66
C ASP A 191 -19.65 12.58 10.66
N VAL A 192 -20.34 13.69 10.90
CA VAL A 192 -19.74 15.03 10.98
C VAL A 192 -18.75 15.16 12.15
N SER A 193 -18.87 14.32 13.17
CA SER A 193 -17.97 14.29 14.33
C SER A 193 -16.67 13.53 14.08
N GLY A 194 -16.60 12.78 12.98
CA GLY A 194 -15.53 11.84 12.69
C GLY A 194 -14.23 12.49 12.23
N ILE A 195 -13.14 11.83 12.59
CA ILE A 195 -11.82 12.00 11.98
C ILE A 195 -11.30 10.65 11.53
N GLY A 196 -10.64 10.59 10.37
CA GLY A 196 -10.04 9.38 9.82
C GLY A 196 -8.70 9.66 9.13
N TYR A 197 -8.01 8.59 8.75
CA TYR A 197 -6.81 8.65 7.92
C TYR A 197 -6.84 7.59 6.83
N VAL A 198 -6.46 7.98 5.62
CA VAL A 198 -6.43 7.11 4.43
C VAL A 198 -5.24 7.43 3.55
N GLY A 199 -4.84 6.51 2.69
CA GLY A 199 -3.89 6.82 1.63
C GLY A 199 -4.45 7.88 0.67
N VAL A 200 -3.58 8.73 0.13
CA VAL A 200 -3.98 9.88 -0.70
C VAL A 200 -4.83 9.48 -1.92
N GLY A 201 -4.59 8.30 -2.52
CA GLY A 201 -5.41 7.80 -3.62
C GLY A 201 -6.89 7.67 -3.24
N TYR A 202 -7.17 7.11 -2.06
CA TYR A 202 -8.55 7.00 -1.56
C TYR A 202 -9.17 8.35 -1.21
N ALA A 203 -8.37 9.28 -0.69
CA ALA A 203 -8.86 10.62 -0.37
C ALA A 203 -9.28 11.42 -1.62
N LYS A 204 -8.61 11.18 -2.76
CA LYS A 204 -8.98 11.81 -4.05
C LYS A 204 -10.29 11.30 -4.63
N GLU A 205 -10.60 10.04 -4.42
CA GLU A 205 -11.79 9.38 -4.98
C GLU A 205 -13.05 9.55 -4.11
N ALA A 206 -12.86 9.79 -2.80
CA ALA A 206 -13.97 9.83 -1.86
C ALA A 206 -14.81 11.10 -1.99
N SER A 207 -16.13 10.94 -1.94
CA SER A 207 -17.10 12.04 -1.88
C SER A 207 -17.59 12.28 -0.45
N GLY A 208 -18.09 13.49 -0.18
CA GLY A 208 -18.67 13.83 1.13
C GLY A 208 -17.66 13.99 2.27
N ILE A 209 -16.37 13.91 1.96
CA ILE A 209 -15.28 14.14 2.92
C ILE A 209 -14.46 15.38 2.55
N LYS A 210 -13.70 15.87 3.50
CA LYS A 210 -12.73 16.95 3.34
C LYS A 210 -11.37 16.46 3.83
N VAL A 211 -10.31 16.77 3.06
CA VAL A 211 -8.93 16.50 3.43
C VAL A 211 -8.36 17.69 4.17
N LEU A 212 -7.75 17.44 5.33
CA LEU A 212 -7.14 18.49 6.13
C LEU A 212 -5.73 18.80 5.68
N LYS A 213 -5.37 20.09 5.69
CA LYS A 213 -3.97 20.53 5.58
C LYS A 213 -3.23 20.25 6.88
N VAL A 214 -1.96 19.88 6.78
CA VAL A 214 -1.15 19.50 7.95
C VAL A 214 0.12 20.32 8.02
N ALA A 215 0.46 20.80 9.23
CA ALA A 215 1.73 21.43 9.56
C ALA A 215 2.51 20.58 10.57
N THR A 216 3.82 20.67 10.56
CA THR A 216 4.70 19.97 11.52
C THR A 216 4.46 20.43 12.96
N LYS A 217 4.23 21.74 13.17
CA LYS A 217 4.04 22.38 14.49
C LYS A 217 3.21 23.65 14.37
N PRO A 218 2.68 24.19 15.48
CA PRO A 218 2.03 25.49 15.49
C PRO A 218 2.92 26.60 14.91
N GLY A 219 2.34 27.46 14.08
CA GLY A 219 3.06 28.56 13.39
C GLY A 219 3.82 28.15 12.13
N ALA A 220 3.96 26.87 11.82
CA ALA A 220 4.52 26.41 10.56
C ALA A 220 3.49 26.47 9.42
N THR A 221 3.96 26.41 8.18
CA THR A 221 3.10 26.35 6.99
C THR A 221 2.31 25.05 6.96
N TYR A 222 1.02 25.17 6.66
CA TYR A 222 0.13 24.02 6.45
C TYR A 222 0.17 23.59 4.99
N TYR A 223 0.47 22.32 4.74
CA TYR A 223 0.56 21.73 3.42
C TYR A 223 -0.61 20.80 3.14
N ASP A 224 -1.02 20.77 1.88
CA ASP A 224 -2.09 19.92 1.38
C ASP A 224 -1.49 18.62 0.84
N PRO A 225 -1.93 17.43 1.30
CA PRO A 225 -1.46 16.16 0.76
C PRO A 225 -1.84 15.95 -0.71
N MET A 226 -2.81 16.72 -1.24
CA MET A 226 -3.20 16.68 -2.65
C MET A 226 -2.27 17.48 -3.56
N ASN A 227 -1.43 18.37 -2.99
CA ASN A 227 -0.48 19.15 -3.76
C ASN A 227 0.78 18.33 -4.07
N SER A 228 0.88 17.82 -5.30
CA SER A 228 1.98 16.96 -5.72
C SER A 228 3.36 17.64 -5.60
N ILE A 229 3.45 18.94 -5.81
CA ILE A 229 4.72 19.70 -5.71
C ILE A 229 5.20 19.71 -4.27
N ASP A 230 4.33 20.00 -3.30
CA ASP A 230 4.69 20.06 -1.89
C ASP A 230 5.02 18.68 -1.32
N VAL A 231 4.32 17.62 -1.78
CA VAL A 231 4.61 16.24 -1.39
C VAL A 231 5.95 15.78 -1.97
N LYS A 232 6.17 15.95 -3.28
CA LYS A 232 7.43 15.56 -3.95
C LYS A 232 8.65 16.32 -3.40
N ASN A 233 8.45 17.53 -2.90
CA ASN A 233 9.50 18.34 -2.26
C ASN A 233 9.64 18.07 -0.74
N GLY A 234 8.99 17.04 -0.19
CA GLY A 234 9.08 16.68 1.22
C GLY A 234 8.50 17.69 2.21
N LYS A 235 7.63 18.62 1.74
CA LYS A 235 7.04 19.66 2.60
C LYS A 235 5.82 19.13 3.39
N TYR A 236 5.02 18.23 2.80
CA TYR A 236 3.93 17.61 3.53
C TYR A 236 4.48 16.63 4.57
N PRO A 237 4.12 16.77 5.87
CA PRO A 237 4.86 16.09 6.94
C PRO A 237 4.53 14.60 7.10
N ILE A 238 3.43 14.09 6.54
CA ILE A 238 3.00 12.69 6.75
C ILE A 238 3.12 11.92 5.42
N THR A 239 4.36 11.85 4.88
CA THR A 239 4.68 11.06 3.70
C THR A 239 5.32 9.73 4.07
N ARG A 240 5.15 8.73 3.20
CA ARG A 240 5.76 7.41 3.39
C ARG A 240 5.93 6.68 2.06
N PRO A 241 6.94 5.82 1.92
CA PRO A 241 7.03 4.88 0.82
C PRO A 241 5.98 3.77 0.97
N LEU A 242 5.41 3.36 -0.16
CA LEU A 242 4.63 2.14 -0.29
C LEU A 242 5.53 1.03 -0.82
N ASN A 243 5.55 -0.08 -0.12
CA ASN A 243 6.55 -1.13 -0.31
C ASN A 243 5.92 -2.43 -0.81
N GLN A 244 6.70 -3.16 -1.56
CA GLN A 244 6.52 -4.58 -1.81
C GLN A 244 7.71 -5.34 -1.25
N TYR A 245 7.46 -6.49 -0.62
CA TYR A 245 8.51 -7.39 -0.17
C TYR A 245 8.43 -8.69 -0.95
N VAL A 246 9.60 -9.19 -1.37
CA VAL A 246 9.78 -10.44 -2.12
C VAL A 246 10.83 -11.30 -1.45
N ASN A 247 10.87 -12.60 -1.74
CA ASN A 247 11.89 -13.51 -1.20
C ASN A 247 13.14 -13.52 -2.09
N GLY A 248 14.23 -12.94 -1.59
CA GLY A 248 15.49 -12.80 -2.33
C GLY A 248 15.35 -11.91 -3.58
N THR A 249 16.29 -12.01 -4.52
CA THR A 249 16.20 -11.32 -5.82
C THR A 249 15.08 -11.95 -6.64
N PRO A 250 14.04 -11.18 -7.04
CA PRO A 250 12.90 -11.73 -7.77
C PRO A 250 13.28 -12.24 -9.15
N LYS A 251 12.59 -13.28 -9.62
CA LYS A 251 12.81 -13.93 -10.92
C LYS A 251 11.49 -14.13 -11.66
N GLY A 252 11.56 -14.50 -12.94
CA GLY A 252 10.41 -14.87 -13.75
C GLY A 252 9.29 -13.81 -13.76
N PRO A 253 8.02 -14.24 -13.67
CA PRO A 253 6.85 -13.35 -13.74
C PRO A 253 6.84 -12.27 -12.64
N VAL A 254 7.27 -12.59 -11.43
CA VAL A 254 7.37 -11.63 -10.31
C VAL A 254 8.32 -10.49 -10.65
N ARG A 255 9.52 -10.80 -11.13
CA ARG A 255 10.49 -9.77 -11.54
C ARG A 255 9.97 -8.93 -12.68
N SER A 256 9.35 -9.57 -13.68
CA SER A 256 8.84 -8.86 -14.86
C SER A 256 7.70 -7.91 -14.51
N PHE A 257 6.82 -8.30 -13.58
CA PHE A 257 5.76 -7.44 -13.09
C PHE A 257 6.31 -6.23 -12.31
N ILE A 258 7.25 -6.46 -11.39
CA ILE A 258 7.88 -5.36 -10.62
C ILE A 258 8.60 -4.38 -11.57
N ILE A 259 9.32 -4.86 -12.59
CA ILE A 259 9.94 -3.99 -13.58
C ILE A 259 8.89 -3.14 -14.31
N PHE A 260 7.71 -3.71 -14.62
CA PHE A 260 6.63 -2.95 -15.23
C PHE A 260 6.09 -1.88 -14.26
N GLU A 261 5.86 -2.22 -12.98
CA GLU A 261 5.41 -1.25 -11.97
C GLU A 261 6.39 -0.06 -11.84
N LEU A 262 7.70 -0.32 -11.94
CA LEU A 262 8.76 0.68 -11.82
C LEU A 262 9.07 1.41 -13.14
N SER A 263 8.51 0.97 -14.26
CA SER A 263 8.70 1.62 -15.56
C SER A 263 8.01 3.00 -15.60
N GLU A 264 8.37 3.83 -16.56
CA GLU A 264 7.70 5.12 -16.78
C GLU A 264 6.17 4.97 -16.93
N GLU A 265 5.73 3.93 -17.66
CA GLU A 265 4.31 3.62 -17.81
C GLU A 265 3.67 3.21 -16.47
N GLY A 266 4.32 2.32 -15.71
CA GLY A 266 3.84 1.88 -14.41
C GLY A 266 3.73 3.06 -13.43
N GLN A 267 4.73 3.92 -13.40
CA GLN A 267 4.73 5.11 -12.54
C GLN A 267 3.69 6.17 -12.98
N ALA A 268 3.39 6.29 -14.26
CA ALA A 268 2.28 7.11 -14.74
C ALA A 268 0.91 6.55 -14.27
N ILE A 269 0.76 5.22 -14.19
CA ILE A 269 -0.43 4.58 -13.60
C ILE A 269 -0.50 4.87 -12.10
N VAL A 270 0.60 4.76 -11.36
CA VAL A 270 0.68 5.13 -9.94
C VAL A 270 0.17 6.55 -9.70
N GLU A 271 0.58 7.53 -10.52
CA GLU A 271 0.12 8.92 -10.41
C GLU A 271 -1.37 9.07 -10.75
N LYS A 272 -1.86 8.33 -11.73
CA LYS A 272 -3.28 8.31 -12.10
C LYS A 272 -4.16 7.74 -11.00
N GLU A 273 -3.68 6.72 -10.28
CA GLU A 273 -4.35 6.15 -9.10
C GLU A 273 -4.19 7.03 -7.83
N GLY A 274 -3.66 8.24 -7.99
CA GLY A 274 -3.64 9.27 -6.97
C GLY A 274 -2.44 9.28 -6.06
N PHE A 275 -1.52 8.33 -6.18
CA PHE A 275 -0.26 8.31 -5.43
C PHE A 275 0.82 9.14 -6.14
N PHE A 276 2.05 9.09 -5.66
CA PHE A 276 3.17 9.82 -6.26
C PHE A 276 4.23 8.84 -6.75
N ALA A 277 4.79 9.13 -7.92
CA ALA A 277 5.90 8.38 -8.47
C ALA A 277 7.11 8.40 -7.53
N ILE A 278 7.89 7.32 -7.56
CA ILE A 278 9.09 7.21 -6.73
C ILE A 278 10.17 8.19 -7.18
N PRO A 279 10.89 8.85 -6.25
CA PRO A 279 12.10 9.60 -6.58
C PRO A 279 13.22 8.72 -7.11
N GLY A 280 14.18 9.33 -7.83
CA GLY A 280 15.29 8.62 -8.46
C GLY A 280 16.19 7.83 -7.50
N GLU A 281 16.28 8.24 -6.25
CA GLU A 281 16.99 7.50 -5.19
C GLU A 281 16.38 6.14 -4.90
N TYR A 282 15.05 6.04 -4.89
CA TYR A 282 14.35 4.76 -4.75
C TYR A 282 14.48 3.89 -6.01
N GLN A 283 14.50 4.49 -7.19
CA GLN A 283 14.76 3.72 -8.40
C GLN A 283 16.10 3.01 -8.33
N ALA A 284 17.16 3.74 -7.94
CA ALA A 284 18.50 3.17 -7.79
C ALA A 284 18.59 2.09 -6.71
N TYR A 285 17.82 2.24 -5.62
CA TYR A 285 17.68 1.21 -4.58
C TYR A 285 16.95 -0.04 -5.11
N ASN A 286 15.84 0.14 -5.82
CA ASN A 286 15.06 -0.94 -6.40
C ASN A 286 15.87 -1.75 -7.42
N ASP A 287 16.71 -1.07 -8.23
CA ASP A 287 17.58 -1.72 -9.22
C ASP A 287 18.52 -2.75 -8.57
N GLN A 288 19.03 -2.45 -7.38
CA GLN A 288 19.83 -3.42 -6.60
C GLN A 288 19.00 -4.65 -6.19
N THR A 289 17.80 -4.43 -5.65
CA THR A 289 16.90 -5.52 -5.27
C THR A 289 16.58 -6.41 -6.47
N LEU A 290 16.46 -5.82 -7.65
CA LEU A 290 16.19 -6.51 -8.91
C LEU A 290 17.44 -7.13 -9.56
N GLY A 291 18.64 -6.90 -9.00
CA GLY A 291 19.89 -7.35 -9.56
C GLY A 291 20.24 -6.68 -10.90
N ILE A 292 19.82 -5.41 -11.10
CA ILE A 292 20.09 -4.64 -12.33
C ILE A 292 21.41 -3.89 -12.21
N THR A 293 21.79 -3.43 -11.03
CA THR A 293 23.04 -2.72 -10.75
C THR A 293 23.92 -3.50 -9.78
N GLY A 294 25.23 -3.54 -10.04
CA GLY A 294 26.21 -4.24 -9.19
C GLY A 294 26.65 -3.49 -7.92
N THR A 295 26.14 -2.30 -7.65
CA THR A 295 26.57 -1.45 -6.52
C THR A 295 25.60 -1.56 -5.36
N VAL A 296 26.10 -1.92 -4.17
CA VAL A 296 25.31 -1.87 -2.93
C VAL A 296 25.12 -0.41 -2.52
N ARG A 297 23.87 0.01 -2.34
CA ARG A 297 23.51 1.32 -1.78
C ARG A 297 22.69 1.11 -0.52
N ASP A 298 22.84 2.00 0.45
CA ASP A 298 22.03 1.97 1.66
C ASP A 298 20.55 2.27 1.34
N ASP A 299 19.64 1.69 2.15
CA ASP A 299 18.20 1.99 2.05
C ASP A 299 17.98 3.50 2.27
N PRO A 300 17.46 4.24 1.28
CA PRO A 300 17.28 5.70 1.39
C PRO A 300 16.29 6.14 2.47
N MET A 301 15.55 5.21 3.09
CA MET A 301 14.61 5.50 4.18
C MET A 301 14.92 4.70 5.45
N ARG A 302 16.19 4.59 5.82
CA ARG A 302 16.50 4.24 7.21
C ARG A 302 15.96 5.33 8.15
N PRO A 303 15.52 4.99 9.36
CA PRO A 303 14.91 5.93 10.32
C PRO A 303 15.68 7.23 10.57
N LYS A 304 17.00 7.27 10.31
CA LYS A 304 17.85 8.47 10.42
C LYS A 304 17.41 9.60 9.49
N ASP A 305 16.81 9.29 8.35
CA ASP A 305 16.47 10.28 7.32
C ASP A 305 15.12 10.95 7.58
N LEU A 306 14.32 10.40 8.50
CA LEU A 306 13.03 10.97 8.92
C LEU A 306 13.14 11.90 10.14
N GLY A 307 14.35 12.18 10.63
CA GLY A 307 14.56 13.02 11.83
C GLY A 307 14.01 12.38 13.11
N VAL A 308 13.74 11.10 13.10
CA VAL A 308 13.45 10.30 14.29
C VAL A 308 14.79 9.98 14.94
N ASN A 309 15.13 10.73 15.99
CA ASN A 309 16.27 10.39 16.84
C ASN A 309 16.07 8.96 17.36
N ASP A 310 16.94 8.06 16.93
CA ASP A 310 17.13 6.78 17.61
C ASP A 310 17.60 7.10 19.04
N GLY A 311 16.64 7.23 19.96
CA GLY A 311 16.92 7.39 21.39
C GLY A 311 17.45 6.07 21.98
N ILE A 312 18.62 5.63 21.50
CA ILE A 312 19.45 4.61 22.14
C ILE A 312 20.89 5.13 22.04
N GLY A 313 21.27 5.89 23.04
CA GLY A 313 22.63 6.20 23.44
C GLY A 313 22.78 5.88 24.89
#